data_2c6719461e9cc56fc4bdb788b7fed3e9
#
_entry.id   2c6719461e9cc56fc4bdb788b7fed3e9
#
_cell.length_a   1.000
_cell.length_b   1.000
_cell.length_c   1.000
_cell.angle_alpha   90.00
_cell.angle_beta   90.00
_cell.angle_gamma   90.00
#
_symmetry.space_group_name_H-M   'P 1'
#
loop_
_entity.id
_entity.type
_entity.pdbx_description
1 polymer ?
#
loop_
_entity_poly.entity_id
_entity_poly.type
_entity_poly.pdbx_seq_one_letter_code
_entity_poly.pdbx_strand_id
1 'polypeptide(L)'
;MDNVLDVRGGATLRQIREMAGRAMLDGPRGYKTEELEGPLLDLAVAKAVGLAAVIHKVDNAVAPFFECCVLNECGRLQYQYTPSRCWSQGGPLVEEHGISLVERGGGKWSADMRAGLLVEAGSPLLAAMRALVAQKLGNTVRM
;
A
#
# COMPACT_ATOMS: atom_id res chain seq x y z
N MET A 1 -19.89 -13.93 -0.37
CA MET A 1 -20.08 -13.03 0.09
C MET A 1 -19.03 -12.21 0.23
N ASP A 2 -18.07 -12.59 0.52
CA ASP A 2 -17.20 -11.68 0.72
C ASP A 2 -16.61 -11.16 -0.47
N ASN A 3 -16.36 -9.89 -0.46
CA ASN A 3 -15.67 -9.19 -1.48
C ASN A 3 -14.17 -9.15 -1.21
N VAL A 4 -13.71 -10.05 -0.39
CA VAL A 4 -12.31 -10.12 -0.09
C VAL A 4 -11.56 -10.59 -1.32
N LEU A 5 -10.58 -9.83 -1.72
CA LEU A 5 -9.75 -10.16 -2.86
C LEU A 5 -8.65 -11.08 -2.41
N ASP A 6 -9.02 -12.31 -2.18
CA ASP A 6 -8.05 -13.31 -1.79
C ASP A 6 -7.85 -14.27 -2.93
N VAL A 7 -7.19 -15.32 -2.64
CA VAL A 7 -6.81 -16.25 -3.65
C VAL A 7 -7.94 -17.08 -4.17
N ARG A 8 -9.09 -17.02 -3.56
CA ARG A 8 -10.18 -17.87 -4.00
C ARG A 8 -10.83 -17.37 -5.28
N GLY A 9 -10.66 -16.10 -5.58
CA GLY A 9 -11.32 -15.55 -6.73
C GLY A 9 -10.34 -15.20 -7.83
N GLY A 10 -10.33 -15.95 -8.91
CA GLY A 10 -9.55 -15.60 -10.08
C GLY A 10 -9.91 -14.23 -10.61
N ALA A 11 -11.18 -13.87 -10.55
CA ALA A 11 -11.61 -12.53 -10.93
C ALA A 11 -11.00 -11.47 -10.04
N THR A 12 -10.77 -11.81 -8.80
CA THR A 12 -10.13 -10.91 -7.85
C THR A 12 -8.72 -10.53 -8.28
N LEU A 13 -7.95 -11.52 -8.67
CA LEU A 13 -6.62 -11.26 -9.19
C LEU A 13 -6.66 -10.42 -10.45
N ARG A 14 -7.63 -10.68 -11.32
CA ARG A 14 -7.76 -9.87 -12.52
C ARG A 14 -8.05 -8.42 -12.16
N GLN A 15 -8.91 -8.19 -11.19
CA GLN A 15 -9.24 -6.83 -10.77
C GLN A 15 -8.02 -6.12 -10.18
N ILE A 16 -7.22 -6.83 -9.41
CA ILE A 16 -5.99 -6.26 -8.89
C ILE A 16 -5.07 -5.87 -10.04
N ARG A 17 -4.97 -6.73 -11.04
CA ARG A 17 -4.15 -6.44 -12.21
C ARG A 17 -4.62 -5.21 -12.95
N GLU A 18 -5.94 -5.07 -13.11
CA GLU A 18 -6.50 -3.89 -13.75
C GLU A 18 -6.18 -2.63 -12.97
N MET A 19 -6.31 -2.71 -11.67
CA MET A 19 -6.05 -1.57 -10.80
C MET A 19 -4.56 -1.18 -10.83
N ALA A 20 -3.68 -2.16 -10.90
CA ALA A 20 -2.24 -1.93 -10.93
C ALA A 20 -1.69 -1.68 -12.32
N GLY A 21 -2.51 -1.90 -13.35
CA GLY A 21 -2.05 -1.79 -14.71
C GLY A 21 -1.61 -3.12 -15.27
N ARG A 22 -1.15 -3.10 -16.50
CA ARG A 22 -0.91 -4.32 -17.25
C ARG A 22 0.33 -5.10 -16.82
N ALA A 23 1.13 -4.53 -15.97
CA ALA A 23 2.35 -5.20 -15.53
C ALA A 23 2.07 -6.51 -14.82
N MET A 24 0.84 -6.74 -14.38
CA MET A 24 0.49 -7.93 -13.61
C MET A 24 -0.22 -9.01 -14.40
N LEU A 25 -0.14 -9.00 -15.69
CA LEU A 25 -0.94 -9.91 -16.49
C LEU A 25 -0.66 -11.39 -16.22
N ASP A 26 0.58 -11.74 -15.96
CA ASP A 26 0.98 -13.14 -15.92
C ASP A 26 1.26 -13.67 -14.53
N GLY A 27 0.52 -13.18 -13.56
CA GLY A 27 0.68 -13.68 -12.18
C GLY A 27 1.59 -12.82 -11.32
N PRO A 28 2.17 -13.38 -10.26
CA PRO A 28 2.96 -12.60 -9.32
C PRO A 28 4.13 -11.93 -10.01
N ARG A 29 4.21 -10.64 -9.84
CA ARG A 29 5.28 -9.85 -10.40
C ARG A 29 5.83 -8.91 -9.36
N GLY A 30 7.05 -8.46 -9.62
CA GLY A 30 7.62 -7.40 -8.82
C GLY A 30 7.02 -6.07 -9.23
N TYR A 31 6.59 -5.31 -8.25
CA TYR A 31 6.18 -3.93 -8.43
C TYR A 31 7.33 -3.04 -8.02
N LYS A 32 7.60 -2.02 -8.80
CA LYS A 32 8.58 -1.03 -8.36
C LYS A 32 7.99 -0.23 -7.21
N THR A 33 8.69 -0.25 -6.09
CA THR A 33 8.22 0.42 -4.88
C THR A 33 7.90 1.89 -5.16
N GLU A 34 8.71 2.55 -5.96
CA GLU A 34 8.52 3.97 -6.25
C GLU A 34 7.28 4.27 -7.08
N GLU A 35 6.66 3.24 -7.65
CA GLU A 35 5.44 3.40 -8.43
C GLU A 35 4.19 2.98 -7.68
N LEU A 36 4.35 2.41 -6.50
CA LEU A 36 3.20 1.95 -5.73
C LEU A 36 2.41 3.13 -5.17
N GLU A 37 1.10 3.02 -5.24
CA GLU A 37 0.19 3.98 -4.64
C GLU A 37 -1.15 3.32 -4.36
N GLY A 38 -2.00 4.00 -3.61
CA GLY A 38 -3.33 3.50 -3.30
C GLY A 38 -3.31 2.19 -2.53
N PRO A 39 -4.34 1.34 -2.73
CA PRO A 39 -4.47 0.09 -1.96
C PRO A 39 -3.28 -0.86 -2.12
N LEU A 40 -2.61 -0.86 -3.27
CA LEU A 40 -1.44 -1.71 -3.43
C LEU A 40 -0.28 -1.25 -2.58
N LEU A 41 -0.08 0.06 -2.46
CA LEU A 41 0.94 0.57 -1.55
C LEU A 41 0.57 0.24 -0.11
N ASP A 42 -0.70 0.40 0.26
CA ASP A 42 -1.14 0.09 1.62
C ASP A 42 -0.96 -1.40 1.93
N LEU A 43 -1.20 -2.27 0.94
CA LEU A 43 -0.95 -3.70 1.09
C LEU A 43 0.54 -3.98 1.30
N ALA A 44 1.40 -3.29 0.55
CA ALA A 44 2.84 -3.44 0.70
C ALA A 44 3.30 -2.96 2.08
N VAL A 45 2.72 -1.86 2.58
CA VAL A 45 3.01 -1.37 3.93
C VAL A 45 2.60 -2.41 4.96
N ALA A 46 1.39 -2.97 4.83
CA ALA A 46 0.94 -4.02 5.74
C ALA A 46 1.92 -5.18 5.77
N LYS A 47 2.37 -5.60 4.61
CA LYS A 47 3.35 -6.68 4.50
C LYS A 47 4.67 -6.28 5.18
N ALA A 48 5.10 -5.05 4.98
CA ALA A 48 6.36 -4.56 5.55
C ALA A 48 6.32 -4.53 7.07
N VAL A 49 5.17 -4.25 7.66
CA VAL A 49 5.05 -4.15 9.13
C VAL A 49 4.46 -5.42 9.75
N GLY A 50 4.25 -6.46 8.97
CA GLY A 50 3.84 -7.75 9.50
C GLY A 50 2.34 -7.91 9.76
N LEU A 51 1.51 -7.11 9.11
CA LEU A 51 0.06 -7.22 9.24
C LEU A 51 -0.49 -8.10 8.13
N ALA A 52 -1.46 -8.95 8.46
CA ALA A 52 -2.18 -9.71 7.46
C ALA A 52 -3.23 -8.79 6.85
N ALA A 53 -3.19 -8.64 5.53
CA ALA A 53 -4.10 -7.72 4.85
C ALA A 53 -4.41 -8.25 3.45
N VAL A 54 -5.52 -7.79 2.91
CA VAL A 54 -5.98 -8.15 1.56
C VAL A 54 -6.52 -6.93 0.87
N ILE A 55 -6.59 -6.99 -0.45
CA ILE A 55 -7.33 -6.01 -1.24
C ILE A 55 -8.79 -6.45 -1.25
N HIS A 56 -9.67 -5.57 -0.82
CA HIS A 56 -11.08 -5.83 -0.69
C HIS A 56 -11.84 -5.01 -1.72
N LYS A 57 -12.72 -5.65 -2.46
CA LYS A 57 -13.59 -4.96 -3.40
C LYS A 57 -14.87 -4.55 -2.68
N VAL A 58 -15.14 -3.27 -2.68
CA VAL A 58 -16.39 -2.75 -2.11
C VAL A 58 -17.38 -2.51 -3.24
N ASP A 59 -18.48 -3.26 -3.22
CA ASP A 59 -19.53 -3.08 -4.20
C ASP A 59 -20.38 -1.88 -3.81
N ASN A 60 -20.49 -0.96 -4.75
CA ASN A 60 -21.22 0.27 -4.53
C ASN A 60 -22.18 0.45 -5.69
N ALA A 61 -23.36 0.98 -5.43
CA ALA A 61 -24.37 1.15 -6.45
C ALA A 61 -23.91 2.06 -7.59
N VAL A 62 -22.99 2.99 -7.30
CA VAL A 62 -22.51 3.92 -8.31
C VAL A 62 -21.26 3.39 -9.00
N ALA A 63 -20.25 3.02 -8.21
CA ALA A 63 -19.00 2.52 -8.77
C ALA A 63 -18.28 1.68 -7.73
N PRO A 64 -17.99 0.42 -8.02
CA PRO A 64 -17.21 -0.39 -7.10
C PRO A 64 -15.79 0.15 -6.97
N PHE A 65 -15.19 -0.02 -5.82
CA PHE A 65 -13.81 0.40 -5.60
C PHE A 65 -13.08 -0.63 -4.76
N PHE A 66 -11.76 -0.49 -4.70
CA PHE A 66 -10.91 -1.40 -3.96
C PHE A 66 -10.29 -0.70 -2.77
N GLU A 67 -10.10 -1.44 -1.70
CA GLU A 67 -9.44 -0.93 -0.52
C GLU A 67 -8.60 -2.02 0.13
N CYS A 68 -7.58 -1.61 0.85
CA CYS A 68 -6.77 -2.54 1.63
C CYS A 68 -7.39 -2.67 3.00
N CYS A 69 -7.56 -3.91 3.46
CA CYS A 69 -8.14 -4.19 4.77
C CYS A 69 -7.27 -5.13 5.55
N VAL A 70 -7.10 -4.85 6.83
CA VAL A 70 -6.40 -5.74 7.74
C VAL A 70 -7.35 -6.84 8.17
N LEU A 71 -6.82 -8.05 8.28
CA LEU A 71 -7.59 -9.22 8.73
C LEU A 71 -7.34 -9.48 10.20
N ASN A 72 -8.37 -9.97 10.89
CA ASN A 72 -8.20 -10.42 12.25
C ASN A 72 -7.66 -11.85 12.30
N GLU A 73 -7.53 -12.41 13.48
CA GLU A 73 -6.97 -13.75 13.68
C GLU A 73 -7.76 -14.82 12.97
N CYS A 74 -9.07 -14.60 12.77
CA CYS A 74 -9.93 -15.55 12.10
C CYS A 74 -9.93 -15.38 10.59
N GLY A 75 -9.13 -14.45 10.05
CA GLY A 75 -9.08 -14.20 8.63
C GLY A 75 -10.22 -13.34 8.11
N ARG A 76 -10.91 -12.63 8.98
CA ARG A 76 -12.02 -11.77 8.58
C ARG A 76 -11.56 -10.33 8.50
N LEU A 77 -12.26 -9.54 7.68
CA LEU A 77 -11.96 -8.13 7.56
C LEU A 77 -12.16 -7.44 8.91
N GLN A 78 -11.16 -6.71 9.34
CA GLN A 78 -11.21 -6.03 10.62
C GLN A 78 -11.35 -4.52 10.46
N TYR A 79 -10.49 -3.88 9.68
CA TYR A 79 -10.59 -2.46 9.41
C TYR A 79 -9.87 -2.11 8.11
N GLN A 80 -10.27 -0.97 7.54
CA GLN A 80 -9.64 -0.43 6.37
C GLN A 80 -8.26 0.11 6.73
N TYR A 81 -7.28 -0.21 5.90
CA TYR A 81 -5.90 0.16 6.15
C TYR A 81 -5.40 1.06 5.02
N THR A 82 -5.23 2.34 5.32
CA THR A 82 -4.86 3.34 4.34
C THR A 82 -3.77 4.27 4.85
N PRO A 83 -2.62 3.72 5.31
CA PRO A 83 -1.57 4.57 5.87
C PRO A 83 -0.97 5.54 4.84
N SER A 84 -1.13 5.27 3.56
CA SER A 84 -0.61 6.18 2.53
C SER A 84 -1.46 7.44 2.37
N ARG A 85 -2.67 7.47 2.96
CA ARG A 85 -3.58 8.60 2.84
C ARG A 85 -4.19 9.04 4.15
N CYS A 86 -4.02 8.27 5.21
CA CYS A 86 -4.67 8.53 6.48
C CYS A 86 -3.61 8.74 7.56
N TRP A 87 -3.54 9.96 8.09
CA TRP A 87 -2.53 10.29 9.09
C TRP A 87 -2.70 9.53 10.40
N SER A 88 -3.93 9.15 10.75
CA SER A 88 -4.14 8.37 11.96
C SER A 88 -3.49 6.98 11.87
N GLN A 89 -3.30 6.48 10.66
CA GLN A 89 -2.66 5.18 10.44
C GLN A 89 -1.21 5.34 9.98
N GLY A 90 -0.93 6.32 9.14
CA GLY A 90 0.42 6.54 8.64
C GLY A 90 1.32 7.29 9.61
N GLY A 91 0.76 8.23 10.38
CA GLY A 91 1.53 9.02 11.32
C GLY A 91 2.30 8.18 12.33
N PRO A 92 1.65 7.22 13.00
CA PRO A 92 2.37 6.34 13.93
C PRO A 92 3.52 5.58 13.28
N LEU A 93 3.39 5.21 12.01
CA LEU A 93 4.48 4.55 11.29
C LEU A 93 5.63 5.51 11.03
N VAL A 94 5.33 6.76 10.70
CA VAL A 94 6.36 7.79 10.52
C VAL A 94 7.14 7.95 11.83
N GLU A 95 6.43 8.02 12.94
CA GLU A 95 7.07 8.17 14.24
C GLU A 95 7.87 6.92 14.63
N GLU A 96 7.27 5.75 14.50
CA GLU A 96 7.91 4.51 14.91
C GLU A 96 9.20 4.24 14.12
N HIS A 97 9.17 4.53 12.83
CA HIS A 97 10.31 4.24 11.97
C HIS A 97 11.26 5.43 11.76
N GLY A 98 10.99 6.53 12.45
CA GLY A 98 11.88 7.69 12.40
C GLY A 98 12.02 8.30 11.02
N ILE A 99 10.91 8.42 10.31
CA ILE A 99 10.91 8.96 8.94
C ILE A 99 10.87 10.49 9.00
N SER A 100 11.85 11.15 8.40
CA SER A 100 11.87 12.60 8.32
C SER A 100 11.15 13.03 7.06
N LEU A 101 10.22 13.96 7.18
CA LEU A 101 9.44 14.47 6.06
C LEU A 101 9.79 15.92 5.81
N VAL A 102 10.12 16.26 4.58
CA VAL A 102 10.52 17.61 4.20
C VAL A 102 9.74 18.04 2.97
N GLU A 103 9.12 19.20 3.06
CA GLU A 103 8.43 19.78 1.93
C GLU A 103 9.46 20.43 1.02
N ARG A 104 9.43 20.10 -0.27
CA ARG A 104 10.45 20.52 -1.22
C ARG A 104 9.97 21.64 -2.16
N GLY A 105 8.73 22.08 -2.01
CA GLY A 105 8.15 23.06 -2.93
C GLY A 105 7.47 22.39 -4.11
N GLY A 106 6.51 23.11 -4.71
CA GLY A 106 5.82 22.60 -5.89
C GLY A 106 4.98 21.36 -5.61
N GLY A 107 4.57 21.15 -4.37
CA GLY A 107 3.77 19.99 -4.02
C GLY A 107 4.59 18.71 -3.83
N LYS A 108 5.90 18.80 -3.83
CA LYS A 108 6.76 17.63 -3.63
C LYS A 108 7.20 17.51 -2.19
N TRP A 109 7.21 16.27 -1.72
CA TRP A 109 7.67 15.92 -0.39
C TRP A 109 8.74 14.85 -0.46
N SER A 110 9.73 14.93 0.40
CA SER A 110 10.71 13.87 0.51
C SER A 110 10.61 13.21 1.87
N ALA A 111 10.81 11.89 1.88
CA ALA A 111 10.89 11.10 3.09
C ALA A 111 12.31 10.58 3.19
N ASP A 112 12.96 10.83 4.30
CA ASP A 112 14.33 10.42 4.53
C ASP A 112 14.36 9.45 5.70
N MET A 113 14.97 8.31 5.49
CA MET A 113 15.13 7.30 6.51
C MET A 113 16.60 7.20 6.93
N ARG A 114 16.81 6.76 8.15
CA ARG A 114 18.13 6.76 8.75
C ARG A 114 19.21 6.03 7.95
N ALA A 115 18.79 5.12 7.09
CA ALA A 115 19.74 4.35 6.28
C ALA A 115 20.20 5.11 5.03
N GLY A 116 19.90 6.40 4.93
CA GLY A 116 20.25 7.19 3.76
C GLY A 116 19.30 7.01 2.59
N LEU A 117 18.16 6.38 2.82
CA LEU A 117 17.16 6.20 1.79
C LEU A 117 16.29 7.44 1.69
N LEU A 118 16.24 8.02 0.51
CA LEU A 118 15.45 9.22 0.24
C LEU A 118 14.43 8.92 -0.84
N VAL A 119 13.16 9.22 -0.55
CA VAL A 119 12.06 9.00 -1.50
C VAL A 119 11.29 10.28 -1.65
N GLU A 120 10.95 10.65 -2.88
CA GLU A 120 10.15 11.82 -3.16
C GLU A 120 8.81 11.43 -3.74
N ALA A 121 7.77 12.17 -3.38
CA ALA A 121 6.42 11.91 -3.87
C ALA A 121 5.56 13.16 -3.74
N GLY A 122 4.33 13.09 -4.24
CA GLY A 122 3.42 14.21 -4.25
C GLY A 122 2.72 14.49 -2.93
N SER A 123 2.89 13.65 -1.93
CA SER A 123 2.35 13.90 -0.60
C SER A 123 3.29 13.32 0.43
N PRO A 124 3.25 13.85 1.67
CA PRO A 124 4.16 13.36 2.71
C PRO A 124 3.91 11.90 3.06
N LEU A 125 2.66 11.46 3.17
CA LEU A 125 2.39 10.07 3.49
C LEU A 125 2.77 9.14 2.35
N LEU A 126 2.58 9.55 1.11
CA LEU A 126 2.98 8.74 -0.03
C LEU A 126 4.49 8.54 -0.02
N ALA A 127 5.24 9.62 0.20
CA ALA A 127 6.70 9.54 0.29
C ALA A 127 7.12 8.65 1.46
N ALA A 128 6.50 8.83 2.62
CA ALA A 128 6.85 8.07 3.82
C ALA A 128 6.58 6.58 3.63
N MET A 129 5.43 6.23 3.08
CA MET A 129 5.07 4.82 2.94
C MET A 129 5.92 4.13 1.88
N ARG A 130 6.24 4.81 0.79
CA ARG A 130 7.17 4.26 -0.19
C ARG A 130 8.57 4.05 0.41
N ALA A 131 9.02 4.99 1.23
CA ALA A 131 10.32 4.86 1.89
C ALA A 131 10.33 3.67 2.85
N LEU A 132 9.25 3.51 3.62
CA LEU A 132 9.13 2.39 4.54
C LEU A 132 9.16 1.04 3.80
N VAL A 133 8.39 0.93 2.73
CA VAL A 133 8.35 -0.29 1.93
C VAL A 133 9.71 -0.57 1.31
N ALA A 134 10.37 0.46 0.77
CA ALA A 134 11.68 0.29 0.16
C ALA A 134 12.70 -0.19 1.19
N GLN A 135 12.63 0.33 2.41
CA GLN A 135 13.55 -0.09 3.46
C GLN A 135 13.31 -1.53 3.88
N LYS A 136 12.06 -1.93 4.02
CA LYS A 136 11.73 -3.26 4.55
C LYS A 136 11.69 -4.33 3.48
N LEU A 137 11.21 -4.01 2.29
CA LEU A 137 10.98 -4.99 1.24
C LEU A 137 11.82 -4.76 -0.01
N GLY A 138 12.54 -3.62 -0.07
CA GLY A 138 13.40 -3.32 -1.20
C GLY A 138 12.70 -2.50 -2.28
N ASN A 139 13.42 -2.31 -3.39
CA ASN A 139 12.91 -1.47 -4.48
C ASN A 139 11.89 -2.17 -5.37
N THR A 140 11.72 -3.46 -5.18
CA THR A 140 10.75 -4.27 -5.90
C THR A 140 10.02 -5.14 -4.89
N VAL A 141 8.71 -5.10 -4.93
CA VAL A 141 7.86 -5.85 -3.99
C VAL A 141 7.07 -6.88 -4.77
N ARG A 142 7.05 -8.09 -4.27
CA ARG A 142 6.21 -9.16 -4.83
C ARG A 142 4.98 -9.33 -3.98
N MET A 143 3.82 -9.27 -4.62
CA MET A 143 2.54 -9.41 -3.93
C MET A 143 1.60 -10.32 -4.69
#